data_686655fc60b308614aba101cfa2f7b35
#
_entry.id   686655fc60b308614aba101cfa2f7b35
#
_cell.length_a   1.000
_cell.length_b   1.000
_cell.length_c   1.000
_cell.angle_alpha   90.00
_cell.angle_beta   90.00
_cell.angle_gamma   90.00
#
_symmetry.space_group_name_H-M   'P 1'
#
loop_
_entity.id
_entity.type
_entity.pdbx_description
1 polymer ?
#
loop_
_entity_poly.entity_id
_entity_poly.type
_entity_poly.pdbx_seq_one_letter_code
_entity_poly.pdbx_strand_id
1 'polypeptide(L)'
;MRQSFRTTDIFEHANALPGWRQRYDQLSCGRLEGRLDVAQAGAVQLFRERLNQQVVQHIRLPQGAVNILVPLAWPHADEQGAIAERCATVLATHDEYRVFTPAGMDVLCLSIPHATLRGLLDEPVLDALAQLTRPRRVCLAPRQLAQGIVMLESVMASVPTGSPSQSLELDSSLTLLAVQWLERVVDLPQQSPPPSTRGYIVDRCHQWLLEDPSAAPNVLELCQRLKVSRRTLQYSFQSVAAVTPVQYLRSVRLNGAHRALKLDPHASIADIAERWGFGHSSYFTLEYQKLFNQLPSASQRRH
;
A
#
# COMPACT_ATOMS: atom_id res chain seq x y z
N MET A 1 -18.37 -13.60 -4.99
CA MET A 1 -18.58 -12.51 -5.98
C MET A 1 -17.20 -12.02 -6.44
N ARG A 2 -17.03 -11.77 -7.77
CA ARG A 2 -15.76 -11.24 -8.32
C ARG A 2 -15.98 -9.86 -8.91
N GLN A 3 -15.04 -8.96 -8.67
CA GLN A 3 -15.01 -7.61 -9.26
C GLN A 3 -13.62 -7.35 -9.83
N SER A 4 -13.52 -6.61 -10.94
CA SER A 4 -12.26 -6.22 -11.56
C SER A 4 -12.32 -4.75 -11.91
N PHE A 5 -11.34 -3.99 -11.41
CA PHE A 5 -11.20 -2.57 -11.62
C PHE A 5 -9.94 -2.29 -12.43
N ARG A 6 -10.07 -1.47 -13.45
CA ARG A 6 -8.94 -0.88 -14.19
C ARG A 6 -9.02 0.62 -14.02
N THR A 7 -7.98 1.20 -13.51
CA THR A 7 -7.93 2.63 -13.21
C THR A 7 -6.68 3.27 -13.81
N THR A 8 -6.83 4.54 -14.19
CA THR A 8 -5.72 5.36 -14.68
C THR A 8 -5.51 6.59 -13.80
N ASP A 9 -6.17 6.60 -12.64
CA ASP A 9 -6.15 7.67 -11.67
C ASP A 9 -5.83 7.10 -10.27
N ILE A 10 -4.85 7.70 -9.61
CA ILE A 10 -4.34 7.20 -8.33
C ILE A 10 -5.35 7.33 -7.19
N PHE A 11 -6.17 8.39 -7.22
CA PHE A 11 -7.23 8.60 -6.22
C PHE A 11 -8.35 7.57 -6.38
N GLU A 12 -8.79 7.32 -7.62
CA GLU A 12 -9.81 6.31 -7.91
C GLU A 12 -9.31 4.91 -7.54
N HIS A 13 -8.03 4.60 -7.86
CA HIS A 13 -7.44 3.31 -7.54
C HIS A 13 -7.41 3.06 -6.03
N ALA A 14 -6.95 4.04 -5.24
CA ALA A 14 -6.89 3.93 -3.79
C ALA A 14 -8.27 3.72 -3.12
N ASN A 15 -9.35 4.12 -3.79
CA ASN A 15 -10.72 3.96 -3.29
C ASN A 15 -11.46 2.75 -3.89
N ALA A 16 -10.81 1.97 -4.75
CA ALA A 16 -11.47 0.87 -5.45
C ALA A 16 -11.64 -0.41 -4.60
N LEU A 17 -10.83 -0.61 -3.55
CA LEU A 17 -10.86 -1.83 -2.72
C LEU A 17 -11.93 -1.74 -1.63
N PRO A 18 -13.00 -2.57 -1.68
CA PRO A 18 -14.06 -2.54 -0.68
C PRO A 18 -13.57 -2.91 0.73
N GLY A 19 -13.99 -2.14 1.73
CA GLY A 19 -13.67 -2.40 3.15
C GLY A 19 -12.30 -1.91 3.61
N TRP A 20 -11.45 -1.40 2.71
CA TRP A 20 -10.14 -0.85 3.02
C TRP A 20 -10.16 0.67 2.99
N ARG A 21 -9.34 1.29 3.83
CA ARG A 21 -9.10 2.74 3.78
C ARG A 21 -7.67 2.97 3.34
N GLN A 22 -7.53 3.48 2.12
CA GLN A 22 -6.23 3.63 1.49
C GLN A 22 -6.06 5.05 0.94
N ARG A 23 -4.83 5.53 0.98
CA ARG A 23 -4.40 6.76 0.31
C ARG A 23 -3.08 6.46 -0.39
N TYR A 24 -3.02 6.73 -1.67
CA TYR A 24 -1.84 6.52 -2.48
C TYR A 24 -1.27 7.85 -2.95
N ASP A 25 0.04 7.97 -2.90
CA ASP A 25 0.79 9.08 -3.45
C ASP A 25 1.75 8.55 -4.52
N GLN A 26 1.51 8.90 -5.79
CA GLN A 26 2.36 8.51 -6.90
C GLN A 26 3.71 9.24 -6.81
N LEU A 27 4.82 8.51 -6.93
CA LEU A 27 6.18 9.05 -6.85
C LEU A 27 6.88 9.10 -8.20
N SER A 28 6.65 8.11 -9.08
CA SER A 28 7.21 8.07 -10.42
C SER A 28 6.34 8.82 -11.43
N CYS A 29 6.99 9.43 -12.42
CA CYS A 29 6.31 10.17 -13.48
C CYS A 29 5.65 9.23 -14.48
N GLY A 30 4.48 9.63 -14.99
CA GLY A 30 3.76 8.92 -16.02
C GLY A 30 2.30 8.61 -15.65
N ARG A 31 1.55 8.13 -16.62
CA ARG A 31 0.17 7.73 -16.42
C ARG A 31 0.09 6.48 -15.56
N LEU A 32 -0.78 6.50 -14.57
CA LEU A 32 -1.09 5.29 -13.80
C LEU A 32 -1.83 4.28 -14.67
N GLU A 33 -1.43 3.02 -14.56
CA GLU A 33 -2.19 1.85 -15.00
C GLU A 33 -2.30 0.91 -13.80
N GLY A 34 -3.42 1.01 -13.13
CA GLY A 34 -3.76 0.20 -11.96
C GLY A 34 -4.75 -0.89 -12.34
N ARG A 35 -4.56 -2.09 -11.80
CA ARG A 35 -5.52 -3.17 -11.87
C ARG A 35 -5.72 -3.78 -10.50
N LEU A 36 -6.99 -3.89 -10.12
CA LEU A 36 -7.43 -4.53 -8.89
C LEU A 36 -8.49 -5.57 -9.22
N ASP A 37 -8.17 -6.84 -8.97
CA ASP A 37 -9.10 -7.95 -9.07
C ASP A 37 -9.47 -8.39 -7.64
N VAL A 38 -10.76 -8.40 -7.30
CA VAL A 38 -11.26 -8.74 -5.95
C VAL A 38 -12.20 -9.92 -6.05
N ALA A 39 -11.98 -10.91 -5.21
CA ALA A 39 -12.86 -12.07 -5.03
C ALA A 39 -13.35 -12.13 -3.59
N GLN A 40 -14.66 -12.19 -3.39
CA GLN A 40 -15.29 -12.45 -2.10
C GLN A 40 -15.82 -13.87 -2.09
N ALA A 41 -15.25 -14.71 -1.21
CA ALA A 41 -15.67 -16.08 -0.95
C ALA A 41 -16.15 -16.17 0.51
N GLY A 42 -17.46 -16.24 0.73
CA GLY A 42 -18.02 -16.19 2.09
C GLY A 42 -17.56 -14.94 2.85
N ALA A 43 -16.90 -15.16 3.99
CA ALA A 43 -16.33 -14.11 4.83
C ALA A 43 -14.90 -13.69 4.39
N VAL A 44 -14.24 -14.52 3.56
CA VAL A 44 -12.86 -14.31 3.14
C VAL A 44 -12.81 -13.43 1.89
N GLN A 45 -11.94 -12.42 1.91
CA GLN A 45 -11.63 -11.57 0.76
C GLN A 45 -10.24 -11.92 0.23
N LEU A 46 -10.16 -12.17 -1.08
CA LEU A 46 -8.89 -12.30 -1.80
C LEU A 46 -8.83 -11.22 -2.87
N PHE A 47 -7.72 -10.49 -2.95
CA PHE A 47 -7.53 -9.55 -4.04
C PHE A 47 -6.12 -9.63 -4.63
N ARG A 48 -6.01 -9.23 -5.89
CA ARG A 48 -4.74 -9.03 -6.59
C ARG A 48 -4.65 -7.59 -7.07
N GLU A 49 -3.58 -6.91 -6.68
CA GLU A 49 -3.31 -5.53 -7.08
C GLU A 49 -2.05 -5.46 -7.92
N ARG A 50 -2.10 -4.67 -9.01
CA ARG A 50 -0.98 -4.39 -9.89
C ARG A 50 -0.91 -2.91 -10.18
N LEU A 51 0.29 -2.34 -10.09
CA LEU A 51 0.56 -0.94 -10.38
C LEU A 51 1.80 -0.82 -11.24
N ASN A 52 1.72 -0.03 -12.31
CA ASN A 52 2.88 0.28 -13.16
C ASN A 52 3.74 1.40 -12.60
N GLN A 53 3.22 2.21 -11.66
CA GLN A 53 3.91 3.35 -11.07
C GLN A 53 4.39 3.04 -9.66
N GLN A 54 5.49 3.69 -9.26
CA GLN A 54 5.94 3.69 -7.87
C GLN A 54 5.02 4.59 -7.05
N VAL A 55 4.57 4.09 -5.90
CA VAL A 55 3.64 4.80 -5.02
C VAL A 55 4.05 4.67 -3.55
N VAL A 56 3.62 5.64 -2.74
CA VAL A 56 3.53 5.46 -1.29
C VAL A 56 2.09 5.13 -0.96
N GLN A 57 1.87 3.98 -0.36
CA GLN A 57 0.57 3.55 0.12
C GLN A 57 0.45 3.84 1.61
N HIS A 58 -0.60 4.54 2.01
CA HIS A 58 -1.05 4.68 3.38
C HIS A 58 -2.28 3.80 3.54
N ILE A 59 -2.14 2.71 4.29
CA ILE A 59 -3.15 1.66 4.38
C ILE A 59 -3.61 1.55 5.81
N ARG A 60 -4.92 1.68 6.03
CA ARG A 60 -5.54 1.28 7.29
C ARG A 60 -6.29 -0.03 7.03
N LEU A 61 -5.82 -1.09 7.68
CA LEU A 61 -6.35 -2.43 7.51
C LEU A 61 -7.78 -2.56 8.06
N PRO A 62 -8.60 -3.48 7.51
CA PRO A 62 -9.87 -3.85 8.08
C PRO A 62 -9.70 -4.34 9.52
N GLN A 63 -10.50 -3.79 10.44
CA GLN A 63 -10.47 -4.24 11.84
C GLN A 63 -11.06 -5.65 11.96
N GLY A 64 -10.49 -6.45 12.86
CA GLY A 64 -10.99 -7.80 13.14
C GLY A 64 -10.67 -8.83 12.04
N ALA A 65 -9.68 -8.56 11.20
CA ALA A 65 -9.22 -9.49 10.17
C ALA A 65 -7.70 -9.67 10.21
N VAL A 66 -7.24 -10.87 9.86
CA VAL A 66 -5.85 -11.17 9.56
C VAL A 66 -5.62 -10.98 8.07
N ASN A 67 -4.56 -10.27 7.71
CA ASN A 67 -4.24 -9.97 6.32
C ASN A 67 -2.89 -10.58 5.97
N ILE A 68 -2.86 -11.43 4.94
CA ILE A 68 -1.65 -12.11 4.46
C ILE A 68 -1.33 -11.58 3.07
N LEU A 69 -0.21 -10.88 2.94
CA LEU A 69 0.29 -10.31 1.69
C LEU A 69 1.31 -11.25 1.06
N VAL A 70 1.17 -11.51 -0.24
CA VAL A 70 2.10 -12.33 -1.03
C VAL A 70 2.49 -11.57 -2.30
N PRO A 71 3.64 -10.91 -2.34
CA PRO A 71 4.14 -10.27 -3.54
C PRO A 71 4.55 -11.31 -4.57
N LEU A 72 3.98 -11.22 -5.77
CA LEU A 72 4.34 -12.04 -6.94
C LEU A 72 5.46 -11.37 -7.75
N ALA A 73 5.46 -10.02 -7.79
CA ALA A 73 6.54 -9.19 -8.31
C ALA A 73 6.74 -8.00 -7.35
N TRP A 74 7.98 -7.84 -6.90
CA TRP A 74 8.42 -6.75 -6.04
C TRP A 74 9.83 -6.33 -6.44
N PRO A 75 9.99 -5.54 -7.53
CA PRO A 75 11.27 -5.30 -8.21
C PRO A 75 12.40 -4.73 -7.36
N HIS A 76 12.09 -4.16 -6.21
CA HIS A 76 13.08 -3.65 -5.27
C HIS A 76 12.74 -4.15 -3.86
N ALA A 77 13.67 -4.88 -3.24
CA ALA A 77 13.53 -5.27 -1.86
C ALA A 77 13.49 -4.02 -0.97
N ASP A 78 12.47 -3.93 -0.11
CA ASP A 78 12.43 -2.97 0.97
C ASP A 78 13.63 -3.20 1.89
N GLU A 79 14.43 -2.16 2.19
CA GLU A 79 15.53 -2.25 3.17
C GLU A 79 15.03 -2.66 4.57
N GLN A 80 13.76 -2.43 4.87
CA GLN A 80 13.14 -2.90 6.11
C GLN A 80 12.84 -4.41 6.06
N GLY A 81 12.94 -5.02 4.88
CA GLY A 81 12.87 -6.46 4.70
C GLY A 81 11.52 -7.10 5.06
N ALA A 82 10.49 -6.31 5.39
CA ALA A 82 9.18 -6.83 5.78
C ALA A 82 8.43 -7.43 4.60
N ILE A 83 8.50 -6.78 3.43
CA ILE A 83 7.85 -7.22 2.20
C ILE A 83 8.94 -7.60 1.20
N ALA A 84 8.87 -8.81 0.68
CA ALA A 84 9.80 -9.30 -0.32
C ALA A 84 9.07 -10.19 -1.33
N GLU A 85 9.57 -10.20 -2.55
CA GLU A 85 9.03 -11.06 -3.60
C GLU A 85 8.99 -12.52 -3.16
N ARG A 86 7.86 -13.16 -3.45
CA ARG A 86 7.59 -14.56 -3.09
C ARG A 86 7.83 -14.89 -1.62
N CYS A 87 7.35 -14.02 -0.75
CA CYS A 87 7.35 -14.21 0.70
C CYS A 87 5.98 -13.88 1.25
N ALA A 88 5.34 -14.79 1.95
CA ALA A 88 4.10 -14.50 2.66
C ALA A 88 4.39 -13.62 3.89
N THR A 89 3.64 -12.55 4.06
CA THR A 89 3.79 -11.62 5.18
C THR A 89 2.43 -11.37 5.83
N VAL A 90 2.33 -11.63 7.12
CA VAL A 90 1.15 -11.26 7.93
C VAL A 90 1.29 -9.78 8.30
N LEU A 91 0.26 -9.01 8.00
CA LEU A 91 0.18 -7.60 8.37
C LEU A 91 -0.47 -7.47 9.75
N ALA A 92 0.10 -6.63 10.62
CA ALA A 92 -0.47 -6.37 11.95
C ALA A 92 -1.71 -5.46 11.85
N THR A 93 -2.70 -5.66 12.71
CA THR A 93 -4.03 -5.06 12.58
C THR A 93 -4.21 -3.69 13.24
N HIS A 94 -3.19 -3.17 13.95
CA HIS A 94 -3.39 -2.05 14.87
C HIS A 94 -3.01 -0.68 14.33
N ASP A 95 -2.26 -0.59 13.21
CA ASP A 95 -1.68 0.66 12.74
C ASP A 95 -2.01 1.01 11.29
N GLU A 96 -1.83 2.29 10.97
CA GLU A 96 -1.74 2.76 9.60
C GLU A 96 -0.36 2.40 9.04
N TYR A 97 -0.34 1.59 8.00
CA TYR A 97 0.89 1.24 7.30
C TYR A 97 1.24 2.27 6.26
N ARG A 98 2.53 2.61 6.21
CA ARG A 98 3.10 3.25 5.04
C ARG A 98 4.00 2.25 4.33
N VAL A 99 3.64 1.94 3.09
CA VAL A 99 4.39 1.01 2.24
C VAL A 99 4.90 1.75 1.03
N PHE A 100 6.22 1.66 0.78
CA PHE A 100 6.83 2.14 -0.44
C PHE A 100 6.76 1.03 -1.48
N THR A 101 5.85 1.17 -2.41
CA THR A 101 5.52 0.16 -3.40
C THR A 101 6.27 0.47 -4.69
N PRO A 102 7.09 -0.47 -5.21
CA PRO A 102 7.85 -0.25 -6.44
C PRO A 102 6.96 -0.20 -7.69
N ALA A 103 7.45 0.43 -8.73
CA ALA A 103 6.82 0.36 -10.05
C ALA A 103 6.84 -1.09 -10.55
N GLY A 104 5.74 -1.52 -11.17
CA GLY A 104 5.58 -2.90 -11.67
C GLY A 104 5.25 -3.92 -10.58
N MET A 105 4.76 -3.48 -9.40
CA MET A 105 4.35 -4.40 -8.36
C MET A 105 3.16 -5.26 -8.79
N ASP A 106 3.13 -6.50 -8.32
CA ASP A 106 2.03 -7.46 -8.42
C ASP A 106 1.92 -8.19 -7.08
N VAL A 107 0.79 -8.05 -6.39
CA VAL A 107 0.58 -8.67 -5.08
C VAL A 107 -0.77 -9.36 -4.98
N LEU A 108 -0.79 -10.47 -4.26
CA LEU A 108 -2.00 -11.10 -3.74
C LEU A 108 -2.13 -10.75 -2.27
N CYS A 109 -3.35 -10.50 -1.82
CA CYS A 109 -3.64 -10.33 -0.40
C CYS A 109 -4.90 -11.12 -0.03
N LEU A 110 -4.77 -11.91 1.03
CA LEU A 110 -5.84 -12.69 1.63
C LEU A 110 -6.24 -12.05 2.95
N SER A 111 -7.49 -11.62 3.08
CA SER A 111 -8.06 -11.03 4.28
C SER A 111 -9.12 -11.95 4.87
N ILE A 112 -8.91 -12.38 6.13
CA ILE A 112 -9.76 -13.37 6.79
C ILE A 112 -10.21 -12.81 8.15
N PRO A 113 -11.51 -12.78 8.44
CA PRO A 113 -12.00 -12.36 9.75
C PRO A 113 -11.45 -13.22 10.87
N HIS A 114 -11.09 -12.63 12.01
CA HIS A 114 -10.66 -13.37 13.21
C HIS A 114 -11.72 -14.38 13.65
N ALA A 115 -13.01 -14.05 13.47
CA ALA A 115 -14.12 -14.95 13.82
C ALA A 115 -14.06 -16.27 13.03
N THR A 116 -13.60 -16.25 11.76
CA THR A 116 -13.43 -17.44 10.92
C THR A 116 -12.27 -18.31 11.40
N LEU A 117 -11.23 -17.72 11.99
CA LEU A 117 -10.04 -18.42 12.47
C LEU A 117 -10.22 -19.02 13.87
N ARG A 118 -11.18 -18.54 14.65
CA ARG A 118 -11.50 -19.08 15.98
C ARG A 118 -11.96 -20.53 15.88
N GLY A 119 -11.35 -21.39 16.68
CA GLY A 119 -11.61 -22.84 16.66
C GLY A 119 -10.89 -23.62 15.56
N LEU A 120 -10.15 -22.92 14.68
CA LEU A 120 -9.29 -23.54 13.67
C LEU A 120 -7.80 -23.36 14.00
N LEU A 121 -7.45 -22.31 14.71
CA LEU A 121 -6.11 -22.03 15.23
C LEU A 121 -6.10 -22.18 16.74
N ASP A 122 -4.97 -22.66 17.28
CA ASP A 122 -4.73 -22.73 18.70
C ASP A 122 -4.65 -21.32 19.33
N GLU A 123 -5.10 -21.19 20.59
CA GLU A 123 -5.08 -19.92 21.34
C GLU A 123 -3.71 -19.21 21.31
N PRO A 124 -2.55 -19.89 21.49
CA PRO A 124 -1.25 -19.23 21.41
C PRO A 124 -0.99 -18.55 20.05
N VAL A 125 -1.51 -19.13 18.95
CA VAL A 125 -1.39 -18.54 17.61
C VAL A 125 -2.27 -17.30 17.49
N LEU A 126 -3.52 -17.39 17.95
CA LEU A 126 -4.47 -16.26 17.97
C LEU A 126 -3.93 -15.10 18.81
N ASP A 127 -3.36 -15.39 19.98
CA ASP A 127 -2.72 -14.39 20.84
C ASP A 127 -1.51 -13.74 20.16
N ALA A 128 -0.67 -14.54 19.50
CA ALA A 128 0.48 -14.03 18.76
C ALA A 128 0.05 -13.11 17.61
N LEU A 129 -1.02 -13.46 16.89
CA LEU A 129 -1.60 -12.63 15.84
C LEU A 129 -2.20 -11.33 16.38
N ALA A 130 -2.90 -11.40 17.51
CA ALA A 130 -3.50 -10.23 18.16
C ALA A 130 -2.44 -9.25 18.71
N GLN A 131 -1.26 -9.74 19.09
CA GLN A 131 -0.15 -8.96 19.62
C GLN A 131 0.81 -8.47 18.54
N LEU A 132 0.57 -8.78 17.25
CA LEU A 132 1.43 -8.30 16.17
C LEU A 132 1.36 -6.77 16.06
N THR A 133 2.47 -6.13 16.36
CA THR A 133 2.65 -4.68 16.20
C THR A 133 3.33 -4.28 14.89
N ARG A 134 3.87 -5.26 14.15
CA ARG A 134 4.60 -5.06 12.88
C ARG A 134 4.34 -6.21 11.92
N PRO A 135 4.47 -5.98 10.60
CA PRO A 135 4.39 -7.05 9.62
C PRO A 135 5.39 -8.17 9.92
N ARG A 136 4.96 -9.40 9.77
CA ARG A 136 5.76 -10.58 10.06
C ARG A 136 5.78 -11.53 8.87
N ARG A 137 6.97 -11.90 8.43
CA ARG A 137 7.14 -12.91 7.38
C ARG A 137 6.75 -14.28 7.91
N VAL A 138 6.12 -15.07 7.05
CA VAL A 138 5.82 -16.48 7.31
C VAL A 138 6.91 -17.33 6.65
N CYS A 139 7.61 -18.14 7.43
CA CYS A 139 8.62 -19.06 6.91
C CYS A 139 7.98 -20.30 6.30
N LEU A 140 7.72 -20.24 5.01
CA LEU A 140 7.19 -21.36 4.23
C LEU A 140 8.31 -22.02 3.41
N ALA A 141 8.26 -23.34 3.30
CA ALA A 141 9.11 -24.03 2.31
C ALA A 141 8.72 -23.54 0.89
N PRO A 142 9.69 -23.41 -0.04
CA PRO A 142 9.42 -22.90 -1.39
C PRO A 142 8.28 -23.61 -2.12
N ARG A 143 8.15 -24.93 -1.92
CA ARG A 143 7.05 -25.74 -2.50
C ARG A 143 5.69 -25.36 -1.89
N GLN A 144 5.61 -25.14 -0.58
CA GLN A 144 4.36 -24.77 0.10
C GLN A 144 3.89 -23.38 -0.37
N LEU A 145 4.81 -22.42 -0.46
CA LEU A 145 4.48 -21.09 -0.97
C LEU A 145 4.02 -21.17 -2.43
N ALA A 146 4.73 -21.91 -3.30
CA ALA A 146 4.37 -22.05 -4.70
C ALA A 146 2.97 -22.69 -4.86
N GLN A 147 2.67 -23.75 -4.11
CA GLN A 147 1.35 -24.38 -4.11
C GLN A 147 0.25 -23.42 -3.64
N GLY A 148 0.50 -22.67 -2.57
CA GLY A 148 -0.43 -21.65 -2.09
C GLY A 148 -0.68 -20.54 -3.11
N ILE A 149 0.36 -20.04 -3.79
CA ILE A 149 0.21 -19.05 -4.87
C ILE A 149 -0.67 -19.59 -5.99
N VAL A 150 -0.39 -20.81 -6.46
CA VAL A 150 -1.20 -21.47 -7.52
C VAL A 150 -2.66 -21.60 -7.08
N MET A 151 -2.91 -21.95 -5.83
CA MET A 151 -4.26 -22.04 -5.29
C MET A 151 -4.94 -20.67 -5.25
N LEU A 152 -4.28 -19.62 -4.74
CA LEU A 152 -4.82 -18.26 -4.71
C LEU A 152 -5.14 -17.75 -6.13
N GLU A 153 -4.25 -17.97 -7.09
CA GLU A 153 -4.48 -17.61 -8.49
C GLU A 153 -5.64 -18.41 -9.12
N SER A 154 -5.75 -19.70 -8.80
CA SER A 154 -6.86 -20.55 -9.26
C SER A 154 -8.20 -20.05 -8.72
N VAL A 155 -8.26 -19.70 -7.43
CA VAL A 155 -9.46 -19.11 -6.82
C VAL A 155 -9.82 -17.79 -7.50
N MET A 156 -8.83 -16.91 -7.74
CA MET A 156 -9.05 -15.65 -8.47
C MET A 156 -9.61 -15.88 -9.88
N ALA A 157 -9.22 -16.96 -10.55
CA ALA A 157 -9.72 -17.30 -11.88
C ALA A 157 -11.12 -17.94 -11.84
N SER A 158 -11.42 -18.74 -10.83
CA SER A 158 -12.58 -19.64 -10.76
C SER A 158 -13.81 -19.08 -10.05
N VAL A 159 -13.70 -17.91 -9.34
CA VAL A 159 -14.87 -17.38 -8.61
C VAL A 159 -16.01 -17.09 -9.57
N PRO A 160 -17.07 -17.91 -9.58
CA PRO A 160 -18.19 -17.72 -10.48
C PRO A 160 -19.01 -16.52 -10.04
N THR A 161 -19.71 -15.95 -10.98
CA THR A 161 -20.65 -14.87 -10.77
C THR A 161 -21.98 -15.34 -10.17
N GLY A 162 -22.04 -16.47 -9.39
CA GLY A 162 -23.36 -16.77 -8.91
C GLY A 162 -23.76 -18.03 -8.13
N SER A 163 -22.89 -18.95 -7.75
CA SER A 163 -23.33 -20.11 -6.94
C SER A 163 -22.92 -20.00 -5.46
N PRO A 164 -23.89 -20.02 -4.50
CA PRO A 164 -23.57 -19.98 -3.06
C PRO A 164 -22.74 -21.17 -2.57
N SER A 165 -22.95 -22.38 -3.10
CA SER A 165 -22.23 -23.60 -2.71
C SER A 165 -20.74 -23.53 -3.07
N GLN A 166 -20.42 -23.07 -4.28
CA GLN A 166 -19.02 -22.88 -4.70
C GLN A 166 -18.32 -21.79 -3.88
N SER A 167 -19.05 -20.77 -3.45
CA SER A 167 -18.49 -19.73 -2.58
C SER A 167 -18.07 -20.29 -1.21
N LEU A 168 -18.82 -21.25 -0.65
CA LEU A 168 -18.49 -21.89 0.63
C LEU A 168 -17.29 -22.84 0.52
N GLU A 169 -17.17 -23.59 -0.58
CA GLU A 169 -16.01 -24.45 -0.83
C GLU A 169 -14.71 -23.64 -0.97
N LEU A 170 -14.78 -22.50 -1.69
CA LEU A 170 -13.65 -21.59 -1.84
C LEU A 170 -13.29 -20.91 -0.53
N ASP A 171 -14.27 -20.50 0.28
CA ASP A 171 -14.07 -19.94 1.61
C ASP A 171 -13.30 -20.93 2.51
N SER A 172 -13.76 -22.18 2.57
CA SER A 172 -13.12 -23.24 3.34
C SER A 172 -11.69 -23.51 2.89
N SER A 173 -11.47 -23.56 1.57
CA SER A 173 -10.15 -23.81 0.99
C SER A 173 -9.16 -22.70 1.27
N LEU A 174 -9.58 -21.44 1.16
CA LEU A 174 -8.76 -20.26 1.48
C LEU A 174 -8.48 -20.18 2.98
N THR A 175 -9.47 -20.51 3.80
CA THR A 175 -9.32 -20.54 5.27
C THR A 175 -8.31 -21.60 5.69
N LEU A 176 -8.38 -22.83 5.14
CA LEU A 176 -7.41 -23.88 5.44
C LEU A 176 -6.00 -23.50 5.01
N LEU A 177 -5.83 -22.89 3.84
CA LEU A 177 -4.53 -22.39 3.38
C LEU A 177 -3.96 -21.36 4.38
N ALA A 178 -4.79 -20.44 4.82
CA ALA A 178 -4.37 -19.43 5.78
C ALA A 178 -4.00 -20.04 7.14
N VAL A 179 -4.78 -20.99 7.65
CA VAL A 179 -4.48 -21.70 8.91
C VAL A 179 -3.10 -22.35 8.81
N GLN A 180 -2.83 -23.12 7.75
CA GLN A 180 -1.53 -23.76 7.53
C GLN A 180 -0.36 -22.76 7.51
N TRP A 181 -0.58 -21.56 7.00
CA TRP A 181 0.45 -20.53 6.96
C TRP A 181 0.60 -19.81 8.30
N LEU A 182 -0.51 -19.53 8.99
CA LEU A 182 -0.53 -18.81 10.27
C LEU A 182 0.05 -19.63 11.42
N GLU A 183 -0.09 -20.95 11.43
CA GLU A 183 0.58 -21.85 12.38
C GLU A 183 2.10 -21.66 12.40
N ARG A 184 2.68 -21.27 11.25
CA ARG A 184 4.12 -21.02 11.12
C ARG A 184 4.57 -19.64 11.63
N VAL A 185 3.64 -18.77 12.02
CA VAL A 185 3.97 -17.44 12.55
C VAL A 185 4.54 -17.51 13.96
N VAL A 186 4.11 -18.49 14.75
CA VAL A 186 4.51 -18.66 16.16
C VAL A 186 5.96 -19.15 16.29
N ASP A 187 6.43 -19.98 15.35
CA ASP A 187 7.76 -20.57 15.37
C ASP A 187 8.91 -19.57 15.11
N LEU A 188 8.57 -18.30 14.81
CA LEU A 188 9.58 -17.30 14.47
C LEU A 188 9.99 -16.49 15.71
N PRO A 189 11.29 -16.34 15.97
CA PRO A 189 11.76 -15.44 17.01
C PRO A 189 11.23 -14.02 16.73
N GLN A 190 10.86 -13.28 17.80
CA GLN A 190 10.30 -11.93 17.75
C GLN A 190 11.27 -10.84 17.20
N GLN A 191 12.17 -11.20 16.31
CA GLN A 191 13.16 -10.29 15.74
C GLN A 191 12.61 -9.64 14.46
N SER A 192 11.75 -8.65 14.65
CA SER A 192 11.64 -7.63 13.61
C SER A 192 12.83 -6.67 13.78
N PRO A 193 13.60 -6.36 12.74
CA PRO A 193 14.64 -5.35 12.85
C PRO A 193 14.01 -4.04 13.36
N PRO A 194 14.72 -3.29 14.23
CA PRO A 194 14.23 -2.01 14.70
C PRO A 194 13.96 -1.10 13.50
N PRO A 195 13.02 -0.11 13.62
CA PRO A 195 12.80 0.86 12.57
C PRO A 195 14.13 1.43 12.11
N SER A 196 14.44 1.35 10.84
CA SER A 196 15.69 1.91 10.35
C SER A 196 15.69 3.40 10.62
N THR A 197 16.82 3.95 11.05
CA THR A 197 16.99 5.41 11.21
C THR A 197 16.56 6.15 9.92
N ARG A 198 16.76 5.53 8.76
CA ARG A 198 16.37 6.05 7.45
C ARG A 198 14.86 6.11 7.28
N GLY A 199 14.15 5.05 7.65
CA GLY A 199 12.68 5.03 7.66
C GLY A 199 12.12 6.13 8.56
N TYR A 200 12.64 6.27 9.77
CA TYR A 200 12.27 7.33 10.69
C TYR A 200 12.47 8.73 10.09
N ILE A 201 13.62 8.98 9.42
CA ILE A 201 13.92 10.26 8.75
C ILE A 201 12.85 10.58 7.70
N VAL A 202 12.55 9.63 6.81
CA VAL A 202 11.55 9.81 5.75
C VAL A 202 10.16 10.02 6.35
N ASP A 203 9.80 9.27 7.39
CA ASP A 203 8.53 9.37 8.08
C ASP A 203 8.33 10.72 8.74
N ARG A 204 9.34 11.26 9.42
CA ARG A 204 9.26 12.59 10.03
C ARG A 204 9.12 13.69 8.99
N CYS A 205 9.87 13.61 7.88
CA CYS A 205 9.74 14.56 6.78
C CYS A 205 8.33 14.54 6.17
N HIS A 206 7.76 13.34 6.00
CA HIS A 206 6.40 13.19 5.50
C HIS A 206 5.36 13.80 6.43
N GLN A 207 5.47 13.56 7.74
CA GLN A 207 4.56 14.11 8.75
C GLN A 207 4.58 15.64 8.73
N TRP A 208 5.76 16.27 8.77
CA TRP A 208 5.88 17.74 8.71
C TRP A 208 5.31 18.34 7.42
N LEU A 209 5.45 17.64 6.29
CA LEU A 209 4.82 18.07 5.05
C LEU A 209 3.30 18.05 5.13
N LEU A 210 2.71 17.07 5.81
CA LEU A 210 1.24 16.97 5.96
C LEU A 210 0.69 17.92 7.01
N GLU A 211 1.47 18.32 8.02
CA GLU A 211 1.08 19.30 9.02
C GLU A 211 0.84 20.68 8.37
N ASP A 212 1.72 21.11 7.48
CA ASP A 212 1.56 22.36 6.70
C ASP A 212 2.12 22.18 5.27
N PRO A 213 1.27 21.74 4.33
CA PRO A 213 1.70 21.57 2.94
C PRO A 213 2.10 22.87 2.24
N SER A 214 1.53 24.02 2.67
CA SER A 214 1.79 25.35 2.09
C SER A 214 3.18 25.88 2.47
N ALA A 215 3.60 25.63 3.71
CA ALA A 215 4.91 25.99 4.25
C ALA A 215 5.82 24.77 4.44
N ALA A 216 5.77 23.82 3.48
CA ALA A 216 6.57 22.61 3.54
C ALA A 216 8.06 22.95 3.68
N PRO A 217 8.76 22.35 4.68
CA PRO A 217 10.15 22.65 4.94
C PRO A 217 11.05 22.29 3.74
N ASN A 218 12.00 23.16 3.46
CA ASN A 218 13.01 22.89 2.45
C ASN A 218 14.08 21.88 2.96
N VAL A 219 14.96 21.42 2.07
CA VAL A 219 15.96 20.40 2.41
C VAL A 219 16.90 20.84 3.54
N LEU A 220 17.25 22.14 3.61
CA LEU A 220 18.12 22.66 4.66
C LEU A 220 17.41 22.64 6.03
N GLU A 221 16.16 23.09 6.06
CA GLU A 221 15.33 23.06 7.27
C GLU A 221 15.10 21.64 7.76
N LEU A 222 14.87 20.66 6.86
CA LEU A 222 14.77 19.26 7.22
C LEU A 222 16.04 18.74 7.86
N CYS A 223 17.21 19.07 7.28
CA CYS A 223 18.50 18.70 7.86
C CYS A 223 18.70 19.28 9.27
N GLN A 224 18.33 20.56 9.46
CA GLN A 224 18.44 21.24 10.76
C GLN A 224 17.50 20.62 11.80
N ARG A 225 16.23 20.40 11.47
CA ARG A 225 15.21 19.81 12.38
C ARG A 225 15.58 18.39 12.79
N LEU A 226 16.12 17.58 11.85
CA LEU A 226 16.50 16.20 12.10
C LEU A 226 17.93 16.06 12.65
N LYS A 227 18.71 17.14 12.66
CA LYS A 227 20.13 17.14 13.03
C LYS A 227 20.96 16.13 12.21
N VAL A 228 20.68 16.03 10.91
CA VAL A 228 21.37 15.14 9.98
C VAL A 228 22.05 15.92 8.86
N SER A 229 23.09 15.35 8.26
CA SER A 229 23.73 15.91 7.07
C SER A 229 22.81 15.82 5.84
N ARG A 230 23.01 16.70 4.85
CA ARG A 230 22.32 16.63 3.57
C ARG A 230 22.53 15.27 2.88
N ARG A 231 23.73 14.70 3.01
CA ARG A 231 24.06 13.36 2.48
C ARG A 231 23.22 12.27 3.15
N THR A 232 23.10 12.32 4.48
CA THR A 232 22.29 11.37 5.25
C THR A 232 20.81 11.46 4.85
N LEU A 233 20.28 12.68 4.73
CA LEU A 233 18.90 12.90 4.28
C LEU A 233 18.68 12.33 2.87
N GLN A 234 19.54 12.68 1.92
CA GLN A 234 19.45 12.20 0.55
C GLN A 234 19.53 10.67 0.46
N TYR A 235 20.46 10.08 1.18
CA TYR A 235 20.64 8.63 1.22
C TYR A 235 19.42 7.93 1.84
N SER A 236 18.81 8.52 2.88
CA SER A 236 17.60 7.97 3.49
C SER A 236 16.43 7.91 2.51
N PHE A 237 16.18 8.98 1.76
CA PHE A 237 15.11 8.98 0.76
C PHE A 237 15.40 8.05 -0.41
N GLN A 238 16.64 8.00 -0.87
CA GLN A 238 17.03 7.10 -1.96
C GLN A 238 16.86 5.63 -1.57
N SER A 239 17.24 5.29 -0.34
CA SER A 239 17.18 3.94 0.21
C SER A 239 15.74 3.49 0.50
N VAL A 240 14.88 4.37 1.06
CA VAL A 240 13.52 4.03 1.49
C VAL A 240 12.49 4.22 0.38
N ALA A 241 12.62 5.29 -0.40
CA ALA A 241 11.63 5.72 -1.37
C ALA A 241 12.15 5.73 -2.83
N ALA A 242 13.42 5.35 -3.05
CA ALA A 242 14.09 5.36 -4.36
C ALA A 242 14.00 6.68 -5.13
N VAL A 243 13.76 7.79 -4.45
CA VAL A 243 13.68 9.16 -5.00
C VAL A 243 14.46 10.14 -4.14
N THR A 244 14.73 11.34 -4.66
CA THR A 244 15.35 12.40 -3.85
C THR A 244 14.35 13.05 -2.89
N PRO A 245 14.81 13.67 -1.77
CA PRO A 245 13.92 14.41 -0.85
C PRO A 245 13.03 15.43 -1.57
N VAL A 246 13.62 16.19 -2.50
CA VAL A 246 12.88 17.22 -3.26
C VAL A 246 11.79 16.61 -4.13
N GLN A 247 12.10 15.52 -4.84
CA GLN A 247 11.12 14.80 -5.65
C GLN A 247 9.99 14.25 -4.78
N TYR A 248 10.32 13.62 -3.66
CA TYR A 248 9.35 13.07 -2.73
C TYR A 248 8.37 14.14 -2.22
N LEU A 249 8.90 15.22 -1.64
CA LEU A 249 8.08 16.31 -1.08
C LEU A 249 7.19 16.96 -2.13
N ARG A 250 7.72 17.14 -3.35
CA ARG A 250 6.95 17.67 -4.48
C ARG A 250 5.85 16.70 -4.91
N SER A 251 6.16 15.41 -5.06
CA SER A 251 5.17 14.41 -5.45
C SER A 251 4.03 14.30 -4.45
N VAL A 252 4.31 14.28 -3.14
CA VAL A 252 3.26 14.24 -2.10
C VAL A 252 2.36 15.48 -2.16
N ARG A 253 2.92 16.68 -2.39
CA ARG A 253 2.12 17.91 -2.57
C ARG A 253 1.25 17.85 -3.82
N LEU A 254 1.79 17.35 -4.94
CA LEU A 254 1.02 17.18 -6.19
C LEU A 254 -0.11 16.16 -6.02
N ASN A 255 0.12 15.05 -5.30
CA ASN A 255 -0.93 14.10 -4.99
C ASN A 255 -2.01 14.69 -4.06
N GLY A 256 -1.62 15.52 -3.11
CA GLY A 256 -2.56 16.27 -2.28
C GLY A 256 -3.43 17.22 -3.09
N ALA A 257 -2.82 17.99 -3.99
CA ALA A 257 -3.54 18.87 -4.92
C ALA A 257 -4.47 18.05 -5.85
N HIS A 258 -3.99 16.90 -6.34
CA HIS A 258 -4.80 15.99 -7.18
C HIS A 258 -6.06 15.52 -6.44
N ARG A 259 -5.93 15.08 -5.18
CA ARG A 259 -7.07 14.71 -4.34
C ARG A 259 -8.04 15.88 -4.14
N ALA A 260 -7.52 17.09 -3.89
CA ALA A 260 -8.34 18.27 -3.73
C ALA A 260 -9.14 18.60 -5.00
N LEU A 261 -8.52 18.48 -6.18
CA LEU A 261 -9.19 18.67 -7.48
C LEU A 261 -10.32 17.63 -7.72
N LYS A 262 -10.11 16.38 -7.29
CA LYS A 262 -11.11 15.31 -7.41
C LYS A 262 -12.29 15.50 -6.44
N LEU A 263 -12.02 15.98 -5.23
CA LEU A 263 -13.04 16.16 -4.18
C LEU A 263 -13.86 17.43 -4.38
N ASP A 264 -13.28 18.48 -4.95
CA ASP A 264 -13.96 19.74 -5.26
C ASP A 264 -13.73 20.15 -6.72
N PRO A 265 -14.63 19.71 -7.63
CA PRO A 265 -14.52 20.06 -9.06
C PRO A 265 -14.73 21.54 -9.37
N HIS A 266 -15.19 22.34 -8.42
CA HIS A 266 -15.46 23.77 -8.58
C HIS A 266 -14.36 24.66 -7.98
N ALA A 267 -13.44 24.09 -7.22
CA ALA A 267 -12.34 24.87 -6.65
C ALA A 267 -11.41 25.44 -7.73
N SER A 268 -10.88 26.62 -7.50
CA SER A 268 -9.87 27.22 -8.38
C SER A 268 -8.59 26.37 -8.37
N ILE A 269 -8.10 26.02 -9.55
CA ILE A 269 -6.82 25.30 -9.70
C ILE A 269 -5.67 26.13 -9.10
N ALA A 270 -5.72 27.46 -9.22
CA ALA A 270 -4.71 28.35 -8.65
C ALA A 270 -4.72 28.31 -7.12
N ASP A 271 -5.90 28.36 -6.50
CA ASP A 271 -6.04 28.31 -5.03
C ASP A 271 -5.61 26.95 -4.48
N ILE A 272 -5.93 25.88 -5.19
CA ILE A 272 -5.43 24.53 -4.82
C ILE A 272 -3.91 24.47 -4.92
N ALA A 273 -3.32 24.98 -6.01
CA ALA A 273 -1.88 25.01 -6.16
C ALA A 273 -1.20 25.79 -5.02
N GLU A 274 -1.70 26.97 -4.69
CA GLU A 274 -1.20 27.80 -3.59
C GLU A 274 -1.31 27.09 -2.24
N ARG A 275 -2.45 26.50 -1.92
CA ARG A 275 -2.69 25.72 -0.69
C ARG A 275 -1.68 24.58 -0.54
N TRP A 276 -1.23 23.98 -1.65
CA TRP A 276 -0.23 22.92 -1.66
C TRP A 276 1.20 23.45 -1.86
N GLY A 277 1.44 24.76 -1.66
CA GLY A 277 2.75 25.39 -1.65
C GLY A 277 3.40 25.57 -3.02
N PHE A 278 2.60 25.72 -4.08
CA PHE A 278 3.07 26.07 -5.41
C PHE A 278 2.82 27.57 -5.67
N GLY A 279 3.87 28.38 -5.53
CA GLY A 279 3.76 29.83 -5.71
C GLY A 279 3.48 30.30 -7.16
N HIS A 280 3.62 29.43 -8.15
CA HIS A 280 3.38 29.77 -9.57
C HIS A 280 2.55 28.69 -10.25
N SER A 281 1.40 29.04 -10.78
CA SER A 281 0.45 28.12 -11.43
C SER A 281 1.04 27.44 -12.67
N SER A 282 1.93 28.10 -13.42
CA SER A 282 2.60 27.51 -14.56
C SER A 282 3.57 26.39 -14.15
N TYR A 283 4.33 26.59 -13.08
CA TYR A 283 5.21 25.57 -12.52
C TYR A 283 4.41 24.39 -11.96
N PHE A 284 3.31 24.68 -11.23
CA PHE A 284 2.39 23.64 -10.76
C PHE A 284 1.87 22.78 -11.93
N THR A 285 1.33 23.43 -12.96
CA THR A 285 0.77 22.72 -14.13
C THR A 285 1.81 21.84 -14.83
N LEU A 286 3.04 22.34 -15.00
CA LEU A 286 4.13 21.58 -15.61
C LEU A 286 4.50 20.33 -14.80
N GLU A 287 4.72 20.49 -13.48
CA GLU A 287 5.12 19.38 -12.62
C GLU A 287 3.95 18.38 -12.40
N TYR A 288 2.72 18.87 -12.38
CA TYR A 288 1.52 18.04 -12.32
C TYR A 288 1.39 17.18 -13.59
N GLN A 289 1.50 17.80 -14.76
CA GLN A 289 1.45 17.07 -16.03
C GLN A 289 2.58 16.05 -16.15
N LYS A 290 3.77 16.40 -15.67
CA LYS A 290 4.91 15.47 -15.64
C LYS A 290 4.65 14.26 -14.76
N LEU A 291 4.07 14.46 -13.56
CA LEU A 291 3.79 13.37 -12.61
C LEU A 291 2.66 12.47 -13.08
N PHE A 292 1.53 13.03 -13.50
CA PHE A 292 0.31 12.27 -13.79
C PHE A 292 0.05 12.03 -15.28
N ASN A 293 0.87 12.62 -16.17
CA ASN A 293 0.66 12.62 -17.61
C ASN A 293 -0.71 13.18 -18.04
N GLN A 294 -1.25 14.13 -17.27
CA GLN A 294 -2.52 14.82 -17.53
C GLN A 294 -2.50 16.24 -16.95
N LEU A 295 -3.34 17.12 -17.46
CA LEU A 295 -3.48 18.49 -16.93
C LEU A 295 -4.33 18.50 -15.67
N PRO A 296 -4.11 19.46 -14.74
CA PRO A 296 -4.97 19.63 -13.56
C PRO A 296 -6.45 19.77 -13.91
N SER A 297 -6.77 20.52 -14.97
CA SER A 297 -8.14 20.72 -15.45
C SER A 297 -8.80 19.42 -15.97
N ALA A 298 -8.03 18.47 -16.46
CA ALA A 298 -8.54 17.17 -16.87
C ALA A 298 -8.93 16.31 -15.66
N SER A 299 -8.21 16.45 -14.54
CA SER A 299 -8.50 15.74 -13.30
C SER A 299 -9.75 16.25 -12.58
N GLN A 300 -10.11 17.52 -12.78
CA GLN A 300 -11.32 18.14 -12.22
C GLN A 300 -12.61 17.70 -12.91
N ARG A 301 -12.54 17.31 -14.20
CA ARG A 301 -13.71 16.88 -14.94
C ARG A 301 -14.19 15.53 -14.39
N ARG A 302 -15.48 15.47 -14.01
CA ARG A 302 -16.15 14.19 -13.74
C ARG A 302 -16.31 13.43 -15.06
N HIS A 303 -15.80 12.22 -15.11
CA HIS A 303 -16.20 11.26 -16.15
C HIS A 303 -17.51 10.60 -15.79
#